data_16cd519478546af44b35613016fefa73
#
_entry.id   16cd519478546af44b35613016fefa73
#
_cell.length_a   1.000
_cell.length_b   1.000
_cell.length_c   1.000
_cell.angle_alpha   90.00
_cell.angle_beta   90.00
_cell.angle_gamma   90.00
#
_symmetry.space_group_name_H-M   'P 1'
#
loop_
_entity.id
_entity.type
_entity.pdbx_description
1 polymer ?
#
loop_
_entity_poly.entity_id
_entity_poly.type
_entity_poly.pdbx_seq_one_letter_code
_entity_poly.pdbx_strand_id
1 'polypeptide(L)'
;MTTFTFYKTMLTGFLVVSAARYSISQTTYVSPVDGLQYGVVLDDPKMKNVKVQKDITFLDDAKGTLKLDLYTPPGLRVNEKRPAIIFLNAIGERTGGRKVKSWGIYTSWPTLMAAHGYIGISMEADGERIQESIGGIFDFIDSNGSSYNIDKNKLGVYAASANVTQSAIYLMGEKAYKGIKAAVLYYGSTPTGPFRKDLPVFFVVSEGDVRPNAYNGLWEQVLKNNAPWTIKMGTAMPHAFDAFSDNDDARRVVRETISFWKNYLDPVPAPMFAHSKGRDVLGLQQMNQPKAIEILKTIIEENPNDTRALNLYAALLQHNEQFAEAEAVLKKILAQQPNDPETMISLAGLAYRQNHISEGDNYVSTVERAGKITRDQYANLAFNLLVADKNKEAAVYYQKALEMAPRAIDYYNLGCAYAKTNDTANAIKALEQSVKLGYNSKQQFENDPDLTSLRSDNRFKELLKTLK
;
A
#
# COMPACT_ATOMS: atom_id res chain seq x y z
N MET A 1 -34.03 45.83 24.37
CA MET A 1 -35.26 45.01 24.43
C MET A 1 -35.79 44.80 23.02
N THR A 2 -35.11 44.07 22.14
CA THR A 2 -35.62 43.68 20.80
C THR A 2 -34.64 42.72 20.12
N THR A 3 -34.32 41.61 20.77
CA THR A 3 -33.45 40.58 20.13
C THR A 3 -33.83 39.15 20.53
N PHE A 4 -35.04 38.94 21.05
CA PHE A 4 -35.44 37.59 21.50
C PHE A 4 -36.66 37.01 20.75
N THR A 5 -37.18 37.70 19.71
CA THR A 5 -38.39 37.27 19.00
C THR A 5 -38.14 36.63 17.63
N PHE A 6 -36.90 36.55 17.15
CA PHE A 6 -36.62 36.04 15.80
C PHE A 6 -36.25 34.53 15.76
N TYR A 7 -36.07 33.89 16.90
CA TYR A 7 -35.66 32.46 16.93
C TYR A 7 -36.83 31.48 17.09
N LYS A 8 -38.05 31.98 17.32
CA LYS A 8 -39.24 31.10 17.48
C LYS A 8 -40.05 30.85 16.22
N THR A 9 -39.80 31.56 15.13
CA THR A 9 -40.58 31.44 13.88
C THR A 9 -39.92 30.64 12.78
N MET A 10 -38.67 30.19 12.96
CA MET A 10 -37.97 29.31 11.99
C MET A 10 -38.06 27.83 12.31
N LEU A 11 -38.64 27.43 13.45
CA LEU A 11 -38.75 25.99 13.79
C LEU A 11 -40.09 25.36 13.40
N THR A 12 -41.04 26.11 12.83
CA THR A 12 -42.35 25.61 12.42
C THR A 12 -42.56 25.54 10.90
N GLY A 13 -41.54 25.89 10.10
CA GLY A 13 -41.65 25.93 8.63
C GLY A 13 -41.10 24.73 7.86
N PHE A 14 -40.50 23.73 8.50
CA PHE A 14 -39.85 22.60 7.81
C PHE A 14 -40.52 21.22 8.04
N LEU A 15 -41.77 21.19 8.43
CA LEU A 15 -42.45 19.91 8.76
C LEU A 15 -43.61 19.55 7.85
N VAL A 16 -43.70 20.07 6.65
CA VAL A 16 -44.66 19.61 5.63
C VAL A 16 -44.05 19.72 4.27
N VAL A 17 -43.25 18.75 3.84
CA VAL A 17 -43.18 18.20 2.47
C VAL A 17 -42.26 16.95 2.51
N SER A 18 -42.84 15.84 2.43
CA SER A 18 -42.49 14.52 1.86
C SER A 18 -42.81 13.38 2.82
N ALA A 19 -44.11 13.08 2.89
CA ALA A 19 -44.58 11.75 3.28
C ALA A 19 -44.31 10.77 2.10
N ALA A 20 -43.11 10.28 1.99
CA ALA A 20 -42.75 9.11 1.20
C ALA A 20 -41.91 8.20 2.10
N ARG A 21 -42.64 7.31 2.75
CA ARG A 21 -42.23 6.00 3.26
C ARG A 21 -40.74 5.74 3.43
N TYR A 22 -40.15 6.32 4.48
CA TYR A 22 -39.10 5.66 5.22
C TYR A 22 -39.67 5.37 6.61
N SER A 23 -39.72 4.09 6.96
CA SER A 23 -39.95 3.64 8.33
C SER A 23 -38.78 4.15 9.15
N ILE A 24 -38.89 5.34 9.72
CA ILE A 24 -37.97 5.83 10.75
C ILE A 24 -38.27 4.93 11.95
N SER A 25 -37.39 3.93 12.17
CA SER A 25 -37.32 3.33 13.49
C SER A 25 -37.16 4.49 14.46
N GLN A 26 -38.02 4.56 15.46
CA GLN A 26 -37.90 5.56 16.52
C GLN A 26 -36.51 5.43 17.13
N THR A 27 -35.57 6.29 16.72
CA THR A 27 -34.31 6.45 17.42
C THR A 27 -34.66 7.06 18.77
N THR A 28 -34.76 6.21 19.78
CA THR A 28 -34.81 6.64 21.16
C THR A 28 -33.60 7.55 21.41
N TYR A 29 -33.84 8.81 21.74
CA TYR A 29 -32.75 9.71 22.13
C TYR A 29 -32.06 9.12 23.36
N VAL A 30 -30.83 8.70 23.20
CA VAL A 30 -30.01 8.20 24.28
C VAL A 30 -29.26 9.37 24.89
N SER A 31 -29.37 9.58 26.18
CA SER A 31 -28.64 10.65 26.86
C SER A 31 -27.13 10.43 26.68
N PRO A 32 -26.30 11.49 26.57
CA PRO A 32 -24.86 11.37 26.45
C PRO A 32 -24.19 10.55 27.56
N VAL A 33 -24.80 10.51 28.75
CA VAL A 33 -24.31 9.69 29.87
C VAL A 33 -24.58 8.21 29.63
N ASP A 34 -25.74 7.86 29.09
CA ASP A 34 -26.10 6.48 28.74
C ASP A 34 -25.29 5.98 27.53
N GLY A 35 -24.89 6.89 26.62
CA GLY A 35 -24.04 6.57 25.48
C GLY A 35 -22.66 5.99 25.85
N LEU A 36 -22.12 6.34 27.00
CA LEU A 36 -20.80 5.86 27.46
C LEU A 36 -20.77 4.36 27.79
N GLN A 37 -21.91 3.71 27.90
CA GLN A 37 -21.99 2.24 28.11
C GLN A 37 -21.90 1.45 26.81
N TYR A 38 -22.18 2.05 25.66
CA TYR A 38 -22.15 1.33 24.38
C TYR A 38 -20.73 0.98 23.98
N GLY A 39 -20.56 -0.29 23.57
CA GLY A 39 -19.33 -0.82 23.05
C GLY A 39 -19.29 -0.74 21.52
N VAL A 40 -18.23 -1.30 20.96
CA VAL A 40 -18.09 -1.43 19.50
C VAL A 40 -19.26 -2.26 18.92
N VAL A 41 -19.78 -1.80 17.79
CA VAL A 41 -21.01 -2.37 17.15
C VAL A 41 -20.81 -3.77 16.54
N LEU A 42 -19.63 -4.35 16.66
CA LEU A 42 -19.31 -5.69 16.18
C LEU A 42 -19.04 -6.62 17.36
N ASP A 43 -19.89 -7.63 17.53
CA ASP A 43 -19.68 -8.70 18.49
C ASP A 43 -18.95 -9.90 17.86
N ASP A 44 -17.98 -10.46 18.61
CA ASP A 44 -17.37 -11.74 18.29
C ASP A 44 -17.58 -12.70 19.49
N PRO A 45 -18.14 -13.91 19.29
CA PRO A 45 -18.32 -14.87 20.37
C PRO A 45 -17.06 -15.20 21.19
N LYS A 46 -15.88 -15.00 20.61
CA LYS A 46 -14.58 -15.21 21.28
C LYS A 46 -14.30 -14.16 22.35
N MET A 47 -14.95 -13.00 22.32
CA MET A 47 -14.77 -11.92 23.30
C MET A 47 -15.03 -12.39 24.73
N LYS A 48 -15.97 -13.31 24.95
CA LYS A 48 -16.27 -13.88 26.26
C LYS A 48 -15.12 -14.67 26.91
N ASN A 49 -14.14 -15.09 26.11
CA ASN A 49 -13.00 -15.87 26.57
C ASN A 49 -11.74 -15.01 26.82
N VAL A 50 -11.82 -13.71 26.61
CA VAL A 50 -10.74 -12.76 26.83
C VAL A 50 -10.52 -12.58 28.34
N LYS A 51 -9.26 -12.62 28.76
CA LYS A 51 -8.89 -12.34 30.15
C LYS A 51 -8.56 -10.86 30.28
N VAL A 52 -9.05 -10.24 31.35
CA VAL A 52 -8.80 -8.83 31.63
C VAL A 52 -8.11 -8.68 32.96
N GLN A 53 -6.94 -8.07 32.96
CA GLN A 53 -6.24 -7.63 34.18
C GLN A 53 -6.41 -6.11 34.29
N LYS A 54 -7.11 -5.68 35.33
CA LYS A 54 -7.45 -4.27 35.54
C LYS A 54 -6.46 -3.58 36.47
N ASP A 55 -6.41 -2.26 36.33
CA ASP A 55 -5.75 -1.35 37.25
C ASP A 55 -4.25 -1.62 37.46
N ILE A 56 -3.56 -2.02 36.38
CA ILE A 56 -2.09 -2.14 36.36
C ILE A 56 -1.51 -0.72 36.38
N THR A 57 -0.67 -0.39 37.36
CA THR A 57 0.04 0.87 37.41
C THR A 57 1.09 0.94 36.30
N PHE A 58 1.00 1.95 35.42
CA PHE A 58 1.99 2.19 34.38
C PHE A 58 2.80 3.49 34.58
N LEU A 59 2.28 4.42 35.35
CA LEU A 59 2.96 5.66 35.72
C LEU A 59 2.66 5.94 37.20
N ASP A 60 3.68 6.17 38.01
CA ASP A 60 3.56 6.51 39.43
C ASP A 60 4.66 7.50 39.79
N ASP A 61 4.24 8.73 40.08
CA ASP A 61 5.14 9.84 40.40
C ASP A 61 4.52 10.81 41.40
N ALA A 62 5.23 11.90 41.71
CA ALA A 62 4.77 12.92 42.65
C ALA A 62 3.44 13.61 42.25
N LYS A 63 3.04 13.50 40.96
CA LYS A 63 1.79 14.06 40.45
C LYS A 63 0.62 13.07 40.50
N GLY A 64 0.88 11.81 40.86
CA GLY A 64 -0.15 10.77 41.01
C GLY A 64 0.08 9.52 40.18
N THR A 65 -0.80 8.57 40.39
CA THR A 65 -0.75 7.23 39.77
C THR A 65 -1.73 7.12 38.63
N LEU A 66 -1.25 6.64 37.44
CA LEU A 66 -2.08 6.30 36.29
C LEU A 66 -2.06 4.80 36.05
N LYS A 67 -3.22 4.25 35.69
CA LYS A 67 -3.44 2.80 35.54
C LYS A 67 -3.94 2.46 34.14
N LEU A 68 -3.63 1.23 33.72
CA LEU A 68 -4.14 0.62 32.49
C LEU A 68 -4.92 -0.65 32.79
N ASP A 69 -5.77 -1.02 31.85
CA ASP A 69 -6.39 -2.35 31.79
C ASP A 69 -5.82 -3.11 30.60
N LEU A 70 -5.42 -4.36 30.84
CA LEU A 70 -4.81 -5.24 29.86
C LEU A 70 -5.76 -6.38 29.48
N TYR A 71 -5.98 -6.54 28.20
CA TYR A 71 -6.87 -7.53 27.61
C TYR A 71 -6.03 -8.57 26.87
N THR A 72 -6.13 -9.83 27.32
CA THR A 72 -5.24 -10.90 26.88
C THR A 72 -6.00 -11.94 26.04
N PRO A 73 -5.47 -12.37 24.90
CA PRO A 73 -6.06 -13.42 24.07
C PRO A 73 -6.27 -14.73 24.84
N PRO A 74 -7.35 -15.48 24.54
CA PRO A 74 -7.50 -16.82 25.08
C PRO A 74 -6.38 -17.75 24.55
N GLY A 75 -5.88 -18.64 25.42
CA GLY A 75 -4.89 -19.64 25.04
C GLY A 75 -3.46 -19.12 24.89
N LEU A 76 -3.16 -17.89 25.33
CA LEU A 76 -1.81 -17.34 25.32
C LEU A 76 -0.86 -18.19 26.18
N ARG A 77 0.29 -18.58 25.62
CA ARG A 77 1.30 -19.40 26.29
C ARG A 77 2.24 -18.53 27.13
N VAL A 78 2.84 -19.12 28.11
CA VAL A 78 3.89 -18.45 28.90
C VAL A 78 5.06 -18.08 27.98
N ASN A 79 5.54 -16.85 28.12
CA ASN A 79 6.62 -16.26 27.29
C ASN A 79 6.29 -16.07 25.79
N GLU A 80 5.08 -16.35 25.36
CA GLU A 80 4.64 -16.02 24.00
C GLU A 80 4.43 -14.51 23.89
N LYS A 81 5.13 -13.86 22.94
CA LYS A 81 4.94 -12.43 22.65
C LYS A 81 3.89 -12.24 21.58
N ARG A 82 3.03 -11.25 21.79
CA ARG A 82 1.97 -10.87 20.85
C ARG A 82 2.06 -9.39 20.51
N PRO A 83 1.68 -9.00 19.30
CA PRO A 83 1.45 -7.60 18.98
C PRO A 83 0.43 -6.99 19.94
N ALA A 84 0.59 -5.72 20.29
CA ALA A 84 -0.33 -5.03 21.17
C ALA A 84 -0.95 -3.82 20.50
N ILE A 85 -2.22 -3.52 20.82
CA ILE A 85 -2.94 -2.35 20.35
C ILE A 85 -3.28 -1.48 21.54
N ILE A 86 -2.80 -0.23 21.50
CA ILE A 86 -3.01 0.77 22.54
C ILE A 86 -4.19 1.66 22.14
N PHE A 87 -5.24 1.63 22.95
CA PHE A 87 -6.41 2.50 22.80
C PHE A 87 -6.16 3.77 23.62
N LEU A 88 -5.67 4.81 22.95
CA LEU A 88 -5.19 6.00 23.60
C LEU A 88 -6.33 6.83 24.20
N ASN A 89 -6.21 7.15 25.47
CA ASN A 89 -6.88 8.27 26.10
C ASN A 89 -5.93 9.49 26.05
N ALA A 90 -6.23 10.44 25.19
CA ALA A 90 -5.45 11.67 25.02
C ALA A 90 -6.28 12.93 25.33
N ILE A 91 -7.37 12.78 26.08
CA ILE A 91 -8.21 13.89 26.57
C ILE A 91 -8.20 14.02 28.10
N GLY A 92 -7.63 13.03 28.78
CA GLY A 92 -7.58 12.98 30.24
C GLY A 92 -8.86 12.49 30.91
N GLU A 93 -8.73 12.19 32.17
CA GLU A 93 -9.87 11.77 33.02
C GLU A 93 -10.70 12.99 33.43
N ARG A 94 -12.01 12.83 33.46
CA ARG A 94 -12.93 13.88 33.96
C ARG A 94 -13.03 13.81 35.45
N THR A 95 -12.90 14.95 36.13
CA THR A 95 -13.07 15.06 37.57
C THR A 95 -14.47 14.60 38.01
N GLY A 96 -14.53 13.63 38.95
CA GLY A 96 -15.79 13.09 39.46
C GLY A 96 -16.57 12.24 38.46
N GLY A 97 -16.02 11.96 37.27
CA GLY A 97 -16.65 11.18 36.22
C GLY A 97 -16.21 9.73 36.21
N ARG A 98 -16.87 8.92 35.38
CA ARG A 98 -16.46 7.56 35.06
C ARG A 98 -15.12 7.59 34.30
N LYS A 99 -14.15 6.79 34.69
CA LYS A 99 -12.84 6.67 34.04
C LYS A 99 -13.00 6.34 32.55
N VAL A 100 -12.27 7.04 31.68
CA VAL A 100 -12.36 6.86 30.21
C VAL A 100 -12.06 5.43 29.81
N LYS A 101 -11.04 4.80 30.40
CA LYS A 101 -10.72 3.38 30.13
C LYS A 101 -11.87 2.41 30.44
N SER A 102 -12.89 2.84 31.20
CA SER A 102 -14.06 2.03 31.54
C SER A 102 -15.30 2.35 30.70
N TRP A 103 -15.21 3.25 29.72
CA TRP A 103 -16.30 3.46 28.79
C TRP A 103 -16.46 2.25 27.88
N GLY A 104 -17.70 1.99 27.43
CA GLY A 104 -18.02 0.82 26.63
C GLY A 104 -17.10 0.64 25.42
N ILE A 105 -16.79 1.72 24.70
CA ILE A 105 -15.91 1.69 23.55
C ILE A 105 -14.46 1.32 23.92
N TYR A 106 -13.95 1.83 25.05
CA TYR A 106 -12.59 1.56 25.53
C TYR A 106 -12.45 0.21 26.29
N THR A 107 -13.55 -0.49 26.52
CA THR A 107 -13.54 -1.86 27.04
C THR A 107 -13.81 -2.89 25.93
N SER A 108 -14.69 -2.59 24.99
CA SER A 108 -15.10 -3.54 23.95
C SER A 108 -14.09 -3.64 22.81
N TRP A 109 -13.52 -2.53 22.33
CA TRP A 109 -12.48 -2.56 21.31
C TRP A 109 -11.25 -3.39 21.72
N PRO A 110 -10.61 -3.15 22.88
CA PRO A 110 -9.49 -4.00 23.31
C PRO A 110 -9.91 -5.44 23.54
N THR A 111 -11.17 -5.69 23.98
CA THR A 111 -11.69 -7.07 24.09
C THR A 111 -11.85 -7.72 22.71
N LEU A 112 -12.39 -7.00 21.72
CA LEU A 112 -12.52 -7.48 20.34
C LEU A 112 -11.15 -7.81 19.75
N MET A 113 -10.18 -6.94 19.94
CA MET A 113 -8.83 -7.18 19.41
C MET A 113 -8.12 -8.33 20.13
N ALA A 114 -8.34 -8.51 21.43
CA ALA A 114 -7.84 -9.66 22.15
C ALA A 114 -8.50 -10.98 21.69
N ALA A 115 -9.78 -10.95 21.35
CA ALA A 115 -10.46 -12.09 20.70
C ALA A 115 -9.85 -12.47 19.35
N HIS A 116 -9.20 -11.51 18.67
CA HIS A 116 -8.46 -11.70 17.42
C HIS A 116 -6.95 -11.98 17.60
N GLY A 117 -6.48 -12.18 18.85
CA GLY A 117 -5.11 -12.64 19.12
C GLY A 117 -4.10 -11.53 19.49
N TYR A 118 -4.54 -10.30 19.67
CA TYR A 118 -3.70 -9.16 20.07
C TYR A 118 -3.77 -8.92 21.58
N ILE A 119 -2.77 -8.24 22.14
CA ILE A 119 -2.91 -7.66 23.48
C ILE A 119 -3.63 -6.31 23.33
N GLY A 120 -4.78 -6.14 23.99
CA GLY A 120 -5.47 -4.86 24.06
C GLY A 120 -5.04 -4.07 25.29
N ILE A 121 -4.79 -2.78 25.15
CA ILE A 121 -4.41 -1.89 26.25
C ILE A 121 -5.33 -0.67 26.25
N SER A 122 -6.07 -0.48 27.36
CA SER A 122 -6.84 0.72 27.62
C SER A 122 -6.25 1.48 28.80
N MET A 123 -5.98 2.77 28.67
CA MET A 123 -5.19 3.54 29.62
C MET A 123 -5.93 4.73 30.23
N GLU A 124 -5.59 5.08 31.46
CA GLU A 124 -5.89 6.37 32.06
C GLU A 124 -4.94 7.45 31.53
N ALA A 125 -5.37 8.70 31.55
CA ALA A 125 -4.51 9.84 31.29
C ALA A 125 -4.89 11.01 32.19
N ASP A 126 -3.89 11.79 32.59
CA ASP A 126 -4.08 13.03 33.30
C ASP A 126 -4.24 14.19 32.31
N GLY A 127 -5.35 14.91 32.37
CA GLY A 127 -5.68 16.00 31.44
C GLY A 127 -4.69 17.16 31.46
N GLU A 128 -3.99 17.38 32.56
CA GLU A 128 -2.98 18.43 32.70
C GLU A 128 -1.60 18.02 32.16
N ARG A 129 -1.37 16.69 31.97
CA ARG A 129 -0.09 16.12 31.50
C ARG A 129 -0.29 15.00 30.48
N ILE A 130 -1.11 15.24 29.48
CA ILE A 130 -1.45 14.25 28.45
C ILE A 130 -0.21 13.64 27.80
N GLN A 131 0.79 14.46 27.45
CA GLN A 131 1.99 13.99 26.78
C GLN A 131 2.86 13.11 27.70
N GLU A 132 2.93 13.39 29.00
CA GLU A 132 3.60 12.55 29.98
C GLU A 132 2.84 11.22 30.15
N SER A 133 1.51 11.27 30.19
CA SER A 133 0.66 10.08 30.28
C SER A 133 0.85 9.14 29.08
N ILE A 134 0.88 9.69 27.87
CA ILE A 134 1.13 8.88 26.66
C ILE A 134 2.57 8.38 26.60
N GLY A 135 3.56 9.19 27.00
CA GLY A 135 4.95 8.74 27.11
C GLY A 135 5.13 7.58 28.07
N GLY A 136 4.51 7.71 29.27
CA GLY A 136 4.58 6.69 30.32
C GLY A 136 4.07 5.31 29.90
N ILE A 137 3.08 5.21 28.97
CA ILE A 137 2.65 3.91 28.47
C ILE A 137 3.73 3.23 27.61
N PHE A 138 4.49 4.00 26.82
CA PHE A 138 5.60 3.44 26.05
C PHE A 138 6.78 3.06 26.92
N ASP A 139 7.10 3.87 27.95
CA ASP A 139 8.13 3.54 28.96
C ASP A 139 7.78 2.27 29.73
N PHE A 140 6.50 2.11 30.11
CA PHE A 140 5.99 0.90 30.72
C PHE A 140 6.16 -0.33 29.81
N ILE A 141 5.82 -0.19 28.53
CA ILE A 141 5.96 -1.28 27.55
C ILE A 141 7.43 -1.64 27.36
N ASP A 142 8.33 -0.67 27.30
CA ASP A 142 9.76 -0.93 27.18
C ASP A 142 10.32 -1.68 28.37
N SER A 143 9.89 -1.32 29.58
CA SER A 143 10.41 -1.88 30.82
C SER A 143 9.73 -3.19 31.23
N ASN A 144 8.41 -3.30 31.02
CA ASN A 144 7.57 -4.36 31.57
C ASN A 144 6.86 -5.22 30.51
N GLY A 145 6.86 -4.80 29.23
CA GLY A 145 6.06 -5.43 28.18
C GLY A 145 6.30 -6.93 28.05
N SER A 146 7.53 -7.40 28.27
CA SER A 146 7.86 -8.84 28.23
C SER A 146 7.11 -9.65 29.29
N SER A 147 6.88 -9.11 30.48
CA SER A 147 6.15 -9.76 31.59
C SER A 147 4.64 -9.84 31.28
N TYR A 148 4.15 -9.02 30.36
CA TYR A 148 2.77 -8.99 29.92
C TYR A 148 2.58 -9.58 28.50
N ASN A 149 3.55 -10.35 28.01
CA ASN A 149 3.51 -10.98 26.68
C ASN A 149 3.45 -9.99 25.51
N ILE A 150 3.83 -8.73 25.68
CA ILE A 150 3.80 -7.69 24.65
C ILE A 150 5.07 -7.75 23.79
N ASP A 151 4.90 -7.80 22.47
CA ASP A 151 5.98 -7.52 21.52
C ASP A 151 6.09 -6.01 21.30
N LYS A 152 7.03 -5.36 21.98
CA LYS A 152 7.23 -3.91 21.90
C LYS A 152 7.64 -3.39 20.51
N ASN A 153 8.03 -4.28 19.61
CA ASN A 153 8.36 -3.95 18.23
C ASN A 153 7.18 -4.06 17.26
N LYS A 154 6.02 -4.52 17.75
CA LYS A 154 4.79 -4.72 16.98
C LYS A 154 3.60 -4.06 17.68
N LEU A 155 3.62 -2.74 17.76
CA LEU A 155 2.55 -1.99 18.40
C LEU A 155 1.62 -1.35 17.37
N GLY A 156 0.33 -1.40 17.66
CA GLY A 156 -0.71 -0.63 17.02
C GLY A 156 -1.22 0.47 17.94
N VAL A 157 -1.67 1.57 17.36
CA VAL A 157 -2.30 2.67 18.12
C VAL A 157 -3.66 2.97 17.52
N TYR A 158 -4.70 2.92 18.37
CA TYR A 158 -6.03 3.43 18.07
C TYR A 158 -6.22 4.78 18.74
N ALA A 159 -6.64 5.77 17.97
CA ALA A 159 -7.03 7.08 18.48
C ALA A 159 -8.30 7.56 17.77
N ALA A 160 -9.26 8.08 18.53
CA ALA A 160 -10.54 8.54 18.01
C ALA A 160 -10.86 9.96 18.48
N SER A 161 -11.56 10.73 17.63
CA SER A 161 -12.03 12.09 17.97
C SER A 161 -10.86 13.01 18.37
N ALA A 162 -10.97 13.69 19.51
CA ALA A 162 -9.96 14.60 20.05
C ALA A 162 -8.60 13.91 20.32
N ASN A 163 -8.59 12.59 20.54
CA ASN A 163 -7.37 11.83 20.76
C ASN A 163 -6.44 11.81 19.53
N VAL A 164 -6.98 11.96 18.32
CA VAL A 164 -6.20 11.91 17.06
C VAL A 164 -5.12 13.00 17.04
N THR A 165 -5.48 14.23 17.31
CA THR A 165 -4.53 15.35 17.28
C THR A 165 -3.47 15.23 18.38
N GLN A 166 -3.85 14.81 19.56
CA GLN A 166 -2.95 14.67 20.72
C GLN A 166 -1.97 13.50 20.57
N SER A 167 -2.38 12.43 19.86
CA SER A 167 -1.53 11.28 19.59
C SER A 167 -0.45 11.53 18.53
N ALA A 168 -0.62 12.56 17.70
CA ALA A 168 0.22 12.78 16.52
C ALA A 168 1.72 12.88 16.84
N ILE A 169 2.11 13.47 17.97
CA ILE A 169 3.51 13.60 18.37
C ILE A 169 4.20 12.23 18.58
N TYR A 170 3.48 11.21 19.07
CA TYR A 170 4.00 9.86 19.27
C TYR A 170 3.86 8.97 18.03
N LEU A 171 2.96 9.33 17.12
CA LEU A 171 2.78 8.61 15.86
C LEU A 171 3.75 9.13 14.78
N MET A 172 3.92 10.45 14.69
CA MET A 172 4.51 11.10 13.51
C MET A 172 5.58 12.15 13.85
N GLY A 173 5.57 12.70 15.06
CA GLY A 173 6.47 13.76 15.49
C GLY A 173 7.85 13.28 15.97
N GLU A 174 8.57 14.18 16.62
CA GLU A 174 9.91 13.92 17.16
C GLU A 174 9.95 12.80 18.21
N LYS A 175 8.85 12.62 18.94
CA LYS A 175 8.68 11.53 19.93
C LYS A 175 8.08 10.26 19.34
N ALA A 176 8.07 10.11 18.01
CA ALA A 176 7.50 8.94 17.36
C ALA A 176 8.14 7.65 17.87
N TYR A 177 7.32 6.79 18.48
CA TYR A 177 7.81 5.54 19.05
C TYR A 177 8.05 4.50 17.95
N LYS A 178 9.27 3.98 17.85
CA LYS A 178 9.71 3.07 16.75
C LYS A 178 8.97 1.73 16.72
N GLY A 179 8.46 1.29 17.85
CA GLY A 179 7.68 0.05 17.96
C GLY A 179 6.31 0.12 17.29
N ILE A 180 5.78 1.33 17.02
CA ILE A 180 4.49 1.50 16.37
C ILE A 180 4.62 1.18 14.87
N LYS A 181 3.90 0.14 14.43
CA LYS A 181 3.90 -0.37 13.06
C LYS A 181 2.65 -0.01 12.27
N ALA A 182 1.57 0.36 12.94
CA ALA A 182 0.32 0.78 12.31
C ALA A 182 -0.48 1.68 13.24
N ALA A 183 -1.34 2.54 12.67
CA ALA A 183 -2.27 3.35 13.46
C ALA A 183 -3.66 3.36 12.81
N VAL A 184 -4.69 3.39 13.66
CA VAL A 184 -6.08 3.59 13.26
C VAL A 184 -6.58 4.87 13.89
N LEU A 185 -7.05 5.77 13.05
CA LEU A 185 -7.51 7.10 13.44
C LEU A 185 -8.96 7.26 13.00
N TYR A 186 -9.85 7.45 13.94
CA TYR A 186 -11.29 7.53 13.70
C TYR A 186 -11.83 8.95 13.96
N TYR A 187 -12.61 9.47 13.02
CA TYR A 187 -13.38 10.71 13.09
C TYR A 187 -12.70 11.84 13.89
N GLY A 188 -11.39 11.91 13.84
CA GLY A 188 -10.59 13.01 14.40
C GLY A 188 -10.25 14.06 13.36
N SER A 189 -9.75 15.21 13.79
CA SER A 189 -9.19 16.21 12.88
C SER A 189 -7.88 15.73 12.27
N THR A 190 -7.50 16.30 11.13
CA THR A 190 -6.20 16.06 10.52
C THR A 190 -5.08 16.28 11.53
N PRO A 191 -4.24 15.26 11.80
CA PRO A 191 -3.09 15.45 12.68
C PRO A 191 -2.03 16.33 12.02
N THR A 192 -1.19 16.94 12.85
CA THR A 192 -0.05 17.73 12.34
C THR A 192 1.07 16.81 11.85
N GLY A 193 1.64 17.16 10.68
CA GLY A 193 2.76 16.44 10.08
C GLY A 193 4.16 16.89 10.57
N PRO A 194 5.25 16.38 9.96
CA PRO A 194 5.25 15.57 8.73
C PRO A 194 4.80 14.13 8.98
N PHE A 195 4.08 13.55 8.00
CA PHE A 195 3.63 12.16 8.10
C PHE A 195 4.76 11.18 7.78
N ARG A 196 4.85 10.11 8.57
CA ARG A 196 5.85 9.06 8.39
C ARG A 196 5.60 8.25 7.12
N LYS A 197 6.67 7.99 6.36
CA LYS A 197 6.62 7.13 5.15
C LYS A 197 6.51 5.64 5.47
N ASP A 198 6.84 5.24 6.70
CA ASP A 198 6.90 3.86 7.18
C ASP A 198 5.74 3.50 8.12
N LEU A 199 4.79 4.42 8.36
CA LEU A 199 3.63 4.19 9.23
C LEU A 199 2.35 4.08 8.40
N PRO A 200 1.85 2.86 8.17
CA PRO A 200 0.50 2.65 7.67
C PRO A 200 -0.55 3.22 8.63
N VAL A 201 -1.48 4.00 8.09
CA VAL A 201 -2.59 4.59 8.85
C VAL A 201 -3.91 4.27 8.16
N PHE A 202 -4.88 3.78 8.92
CA PHE A 202 -6.27 3.68 8.51
C PHE A 202 -7.05 4.83 9.14
N PHE A 203 -7.35 5.83 8.32
CA PHE A 203 -8.05 7.04 8.75
C PHE A 203 -9.50 6.98 8.30
N VAL A 204 -10.44 6.96 9.25
CA VAL A 204 -11.87 6.92 8.96
C VAL A 204 -12.51 8.25 9.25
N VAL A 205 -13.08 8.85 8.20
CA VAL A 205 -13.84 10.10 8.25
C VAL A 205 -15.32 9.77 8.36
N SER A 206 -16.05 10.37 9.27
CA SER A 206 -17.51 10.27 9.38
C SER A 206 -18.17 11.39 8.59
N GLU A 207 -18.99 11.03 7.60
CA GLU A 207 -19.71 12.02 6.78
C GLU A 207 -20.67 12.89 7.61
N GLY A 208 -21.32 12.31 8.62
CA GLY A 208 -22.20 13.00 9.55
C GLY A 208 -21.49 13.86 10.62
N ASP A 209 -20.15 13.89 10.60
CA ASP A 209 -19.35 14.68 11.53
C ASP A 209 -19.17 16.12 10.99
N VAL A 210 -20.01 17.02 11.44
CA VAL A 210 -20.14 18.40 10.91
C VAL A 210 -18.97 19.28 11.35
N ARG A 211 -17.76 18.98 10.91
CA ARG A 211 -16.57 19.82 11.13
C ARG A 211 -15.91 20.15 9.79
N PRO A 212 -16.43 21.15 9.05
CA PRO A 212 -16.10 21.36 7.63
C PRO A 212 -14.60 21.54 7.34
N ASN A 213 -13.82 21.98 8.31
CA ASN A 213 -12.39 22.22 8.15
C ASN A 213 -11.49 21.16 8.81
N ALA A 214 -12.08 20.11 9.40
CA ALA A 214 -11.32 19.11 10.16
C ALA A 214 -10.30 18.33 9.31
N TYR A 215 -10.53 18.24 8.01
CA TYR A 215 -9.76 17.44 7.07
C TYR A 215 -9.00 18.25 6.02
N ASN A 216 -8.94 19.58 6.21
CA ASN A 216 -8.22 20.45 5.27
C ASN A 216 -6.74 20.06 5.18
N GLY A 217 -6.25 19.98 3.95
CA GLY A 217 -4.86 19.65 3.67
C GLY A 217 -4.45 18.20 3.94
N LEU A 218 -5.36 17.32 4.40
CA LEU A 218 -5.04 15.92 4.70
C LEU A 218 -4.44 15.19 3.49
N TRP A 219 -5.12 15.25 2.35
CA TRP A 219 -4.65 14.61 1.10
C TRP A 219 -3.34 15.19 0.61
N GLU A 220 -3.20 16.50 0.64
CA GLU A 220 -1.96 17.18 0.26
C GLU A 220 -0.78 16.68 1.10
N GLN A 221 -0.96 16.57 2.41
CA GLN A 221 0.09 16.07 3.30
C GLN A 221 0.39 14.59 3.09
N VAL A 222 -0.62 13.76 2.87
CA VAL A 222 -0.43 12.33 2.56
C VAL A 222 0.42 12.16 1.30
N LEU A 223 0.07 12.86 0.22
CA LEU A 223 0.79 12.79 -1.05
C LEU A 223 2.20 13.40 -0.94
N LYS A 224 2.33 14.59 -0.37
CA LYS A 224 3.62 15.28 -0.19
C LYS A 224 4.62 14.44 0.61
N ASN A 225 4.17 13.71 1.61
CA ASN A 225 5.02 12.91 2.46
C ASN A 225 5.15 11.45 1.95
N ASN A 226 4.48 11.08 0.86
CA ASN A 226 4.38 9.68 0.40
C ASN A 226 4.01 8.73 1.56
N ALA A 227 3.02 9.14 2.37
CA ALA A 227 2.61 8.42 3.56
C ALA A 227 1.64 7.29 3.20
N PRO A 228 1.80 6.08 3.75
CA PRO A 228 0.97 4.91 3.40
C PRO A 228 -0.38 4.93 4.14
N TRP A 229 -1.20 5.96 3.86
CA TRP A 229 -2.50 6.15 4.48
C TRP A 229 -3.62 5.58 3.62
N THR A 230 -4.52 4.84 4.26
CA THR A 230 -5.83 4.48 3.72
C THR A 230 -6.87 5.39 4.35
N ILE A 231 -7.52 6.21 3.54
CA ILE A 231 -8.58 7.11 4.00
C ILE A 231 -9.92 6.53 3.57
N LYS A 232 -10.79 6.28 4.54
CA LYS A 232 -12.13 5.74 4.35
C LYS A 232 -13.19 6.76 4.72
N MET A 233 -14.11 7.04 3.80
CA MET A 233 -15.32 7.78 4.12
C MET A 233 -16.38 6.83 4.70
N GLY A 234 -16.84 7.12 5.90
CA GLY A 234 -18.00 6.48 6.51
C GLY A 234 -19.28 7.20 6.08
N THR A 235 -19.86 6.77 4.96
CA THR A 235 -21.05 7.41 4.37
C THR A 235 -22.26 7.27 5.32
N ALA A 236 -22.96 8.38 5.56
CA ALA A 236 -24.09 8.48 6.48
C ALA A 236 -23.80 8.05 7.94
N MET A 237 -22.52 7.99 8.32
CA MET A 237 -22.12 7.63 9.69
C MET A 237 -21.93 8.86 10.55
N PRO A 238 -22.47 8.89 11.78
CA PRO A 238 -22.27 9.98 12.73
C PRO A 238 -20.87 9.89 13.37
N HIS A 239 -20.52 10.92 14.15
CA HIS A 239 -19.39 10.85 15.07
C HIS A 239 -19.55 9.66 16.03
N ALA A 240 -18.48 8.95 16.34
CA ALA A 240 -18.48 7.72 17.13
C ALA A 240 -19.39 6.62 16.58
N PHE A 241 -19.43 6.48 15.25
CA PHE A 241 -20.25 5.48 14.56
C PHE A 241 -19.99 4.06 15.02
N ASP A 242 -18.76 3.75 15.39
CA ASP A 242 -18.32 2.43 15.86
C ASP A 242 -18.96 2.00 17.20
N ALA A 243 -19.56 2.98 17.93
CA ALA A 243 -20.37 2.73 19.13
C ALA A 243 -21.87 2.97 18.89
N PHE A 244 -22.25 3.92 18.01
CA PHE A 244 -23.60 4.43 17.94
C PHE A 244 -24.35 4.07 16.64
N SER A 245 -23.69 3.44 15.67
CA SER A 245 -24.31 3.04 14.41
C SER A 245 -24.41 1.53 14.29
N ASP A 246 -25.47 0.96 14.85
CA ASP A 246 -25.73 -0.49 14.76
C ASP A 246 -26.30 -0.84 13.37
N ASN A 247 -25.44 -0.77 12.35
CA ASN A 247 -25.76 -1.12 10.97
C ASN A 247 -24.60 -1.85 10.28
N ASP A 248 -24.88 -2.41 9.09
CA ASP A 248 -23.90 -3.24 8.36
C ASP A 248 -22.70 -2.44 7.86
N ASP A 249 -22.87 -1.16 7.54
CA ASP A 249 -21.80 -0.31 7.08
C ASP A 249 -20.77 -0.02 8.21
N ALA A 250 -21.26 0.32 9.41
CA ALA A 250 -20.42 0.50 10.58
C ALA A 250 -19.68 -0.79 10.93
N ARG A 251 -20.40 -1.93 10.97
CA ARG A 251 -19.79 -3.25 11.20
C ARG A 251 -18.77 -3.61 10.12
N ARG A 252 -18.99 -3.21 8.85
CA ARG A 252 -18.02 -3.39 7.77
C ARG A 252 -16.73 -2.61 8.03
N VAL A 253 -16.80 -1.34 8.42
CA VAL A 253 -15.62 -0.53 8.75
C VAL A 253 -14.85 -1.12 9.94
N VAL A 254 -15.55 -1.62 10.97
CA VAL A 254 -14.92 -2.33 12.09
C VAL A 254 -14.18 -3.60 11.61
N ARG A 255 -14.78 -4.39 10.71
CA ARG A 255 -14.11 -5.57 10.10
C ARG A 255 -12.90 -5.17 9.25
N GLU A 256 -13.00 -4.09 8.48
CA GLU A 256 -11.88 -3.55 7.71
C GLU A 256 -10.73 -3.12 8.64
N THR A 257 -11.05 -2.55 9.80
CA THR A 257 -10.06 -2.19 10.83
C THR A 257 -9.35 -3.42 11.40
N ILE A 258 -10.08 -4.49 11.71
CA ILE A 258 -9.48 -5.75 12.15
C ILE A 258 -8.54 -6.31 11.07
N SER A 259 -8.97 -6.28 9.81
CA SER A 259 -8.16 -6.72 8.67
C SER A 259 -6.91 -5.86 8.49
N PHE A 260 -7.02 -4.54 8.68
CA PHE A 260 -5.89 -3.62 8.64
C PHE A 260 -4.85 -3.97 9.73
N TRP A 261 -5.27 -4.17 10.98
CA TRP A 261 -4.36 -4.61 12.05
C TRP A 261 -3.65 -5.91 11.71
N LYS A 262 -4.39 -6.89 11.20
CA LYS A 262 -3.84 -8.18 10.81
C LYS A 262 -2.75 -8.04 9.74
N ASN A 263 -2.96 -7.19 8.76
CA ASN A 263 -2.02 -7.00 7.66
C ASN A 263 -0.69 -6.36 8.10
N TYR A 264 -0.70 -5.55 9.16
CA TYR A 264 0.48 -4.77 9.56
C TYR A 264 1.10 -5.19 10.89
N LEU A 265 0.35 -5.79 11.80
CA LEU A 265 0.87 -6.24 13.10
C LEU A 265 1.17 -7.73 13.14
N ASP A 266 0.42 -8.52 12.40
CA ASP A 266 0.59 -9.96 12.30
C ASP A 266 0.44 -10.36 10.82
N PRO A 267 1.36 -9.86 9.97
CA PRO A 267 1.33 -10.26 8.60
C PRO A 267 1.51 -11.77 8.58
N VAL A 268 0.42 -12.50 8.35
CA VAL A 268 0.56 -13.83 7.78
C VAL A 268 1.32 -13.56 6.50
N PRO A 269 2.45 -14.21 6.24
CA PRO A 269 3.00 -14.28 4.91
C PRO A 269 1.86 -14.83 4.06
N ALA A 270 1.03 -13.95 3.53
CA ALA A 270 0.10 -14.39 2.53
C ALA A 270 1.00 -14.94 1.44
N PRO A 271 0.77 -16.15 0.94
CA PRO A 271 1.31 -16.50 -0.34
C PRO A 271 0.70 -15.48 -1.31
N MET A 272 1.37 -14.33 -1.42
CA MET A 272 0.89 -13.17 -2.21
C MET A 272 0.65 -13.59 -3.66
N PHE A 273 1.11 -14.80 -4.02
CA PHE A 273 1.00 -15.38 -5.35
C PHE A 273 0.36 -16.76 -5.42
N ALA A 274 0.00 -17.39 -4.29
CA ALA A 274 -0.55 -18.76 -4.32
C ALA A 274 -1.86 -18.88 -5.12
N HIS A 275 -2.57 -17.79 -5.38
CA HIS A 275 -3.86 -17.78 -6.07
C HIS A 275 -3.98 -16.75 -7.20
N SER A 276 -2.97 -15.91 -7.45
CA SER A 276 -3.08 -14.90 -8.50
C SER A 276 -2.53 -15.40 -9.83
N LYS A 277 -3.42 -15.51 -10.78
CA LYS A 277 -3.12 -15.87 -12.17
C LYS A 277 -2.48 -14.70 -12.95
N GLY A 278 -1.40 -14.12 -12.43
CA GLY A 278 -0.60 -13.10 -13.11
C GLY A 278 -1.04 -11.64 -12.93
N ARG A 279 -2.16 -11.34 -12.25
CA ARG A 279 -2.61 -9.94 -12.01
C ARG A 279 -1.68 -9.20 -11.05
N ASP A 280 -1.21 -9.87 -9.99
CA ASP A 280 -0.34 -9.25 -8.99
C ASP A 280 1.06 -8.98 -9.54
N VAL A 281 1.53 -9.83 -10.48
CA VAL A 281 2.78 -9.61 -11.21
C VAL A 281 2.73 -8.31 -12.01
N LEU A 282 1.63 -8.05 -12.72
CA LEU A 282 1.42 -6.79 -13.45
C LEU A 282 1.32 -5.60 -12.47
N GLY A 283 0.68 -5.78 -11.34
CA GLY A 283 0.61 -4.77 -10.28
C GLY A 283 1.98 -4.40 -9.73
N LEU A 284 2.83 -5.39 -9.44
CA LEU A 284 4.19 -5.15 -8.97
C LEU A 284 5.08 -4.44 -10.01
N GLN A 285 4.89 -4.72 -11.30
CA GLN A 285 5.60 -4.02 -12.37
C GLN A 285 5.24 -2.53 -12.45
N GLN A 286 4.04 -2.16 -12.01
CA GLN A 286 3.55 -0.76 -11.98
C GLN A 286 3.86 -0.07 -10.65
N MET A 287 4.32 -0.79 -9.64
CA MET A 287 4.70 -0.23 -8.34
C MET A 287 6.03 0.53 -8.43
N ASN A 288 6.29 1.33 -7.39
CA ASN A 288 7.64 1.86 -7.14
C ASN A 288 8.63 0.69 -7.10
N GLN A 289 9.56 0.67 -8.04
CA GLN A 289 10.47 -0.47 -8.26
C GLN A 289 11.29 -0.90 -7.03
N PRO A 290 11.86 0.00 -6.20
CA PRO A 290 12.55 -0.40 -4.98
C PRO A 290 11.65 -1.20 -4.03
N LYS A 291 10.37 -0.82 -3.92
CA LYS A 291 9.39 -1.52 -3.08
C LYS A 291 9.03 -2.88 -3.64
N ALA A 292 8.89 -2.99 -4.96
CA ALA A 292 8.63 -4.27 -5.62
C ALA A 292 9.81 -5.24 -5.43
N ILE A 293 11.04 -4.76 -5.52
CA ILE A 293 12.26 -5.56 -5.27
C ILE A 293 12.30 -6.07 -3.83
N GLU A 294 11.99 -5.22 -2.84
CA GLU A 294 11.95 -5.60 -1.42
C GLU A 294 10.94 -6.73 -1.17
N ILE A 295 9.73 -6.58 -1.72
CA ILE A 295 8.67 -7.59 -1.63
C ILE A 295 9.11 -8.92 -2.28
N LEU A 296 9.69 -8.86 -3.47
CA LEU A 296 10.15 -10.06 -4.17
C LEU A 296 11.29 -10.78 -3.44
N LYS A 297 12.22 -10.04 -2.84
CA LYS A 297 13.27 -10.64 -1.99
C LYS A 297 12.65 -11.44 -0.85
N THR A 298 11.68 -10.88 -0.13
CA THR A 298 10.97 -11.57 0.95
C THR A 298 10.29 -12.86 0.45
N ILE A 299 9.59 -12.79 -0.69
CA ILE A 299 8.92 -13.96 -1.29
C ILE A 299 9.93 -15.06 -1.66
N ILE A 300 11.06 -14.66 -2.25
CA ILE A 300 12.12 -15.59 -2.66
C ILE A 300 12.83 -16.20 -1.44
N GLU A 301 12.96 -15.46 -0.34
CA GLU A 301 13.49 -16.00 0.93
C GLU A 301 12.56 -17.07 1.52
N GLU A 302 11.25 -16.84 1.49
CA GLU A 302 10.25 -17.79 1.96
C GLU A 302 10.06 -18.99 1.03
N ASN A 303 10.13 -18.77 -0.27
CA ASN A 303 10.02 -19.81 -1.29
C ASN A 303 11.12 -19.67 -2.37
N PRO A 304 12.32 -20.21 -2.13
CA PRO A 304 13.48 -20.05 -3.00
C PRO A 304 13.33 -20.62 -4.42
N ASN A 305 12.29 -21.41 -4.65
CA ASN A 305 12.01 -22.07 -5.93
C ASN A 305 10.79 -21.49 -6.65
N ASP A 306 10.24 -20.38 -6.18
CA ASP A 306 9.16 -19.70 -6.88
C ASP A 306 9.67 -19.06 -8.18
N THR A 307 9.53 -19.81 -9.28
CA THR A 307 10.00 -19.41 -10.61
C THR A 307 9.38 -18.09 -11.08
N ARG A 308 8.13 -17.79 -10.68
CA ARG A 308 7.47 -16.53 -11.06
C ARG A 308 8.10 -15.34 -10.34
N ALA A 309 8.29 -15.47 -9.04
CA ALA A 309 8.94 -14.43 -8.25
C ALA A 309 10.38 -14.21 -8.73
N LEU A 310 11.11 -15.29 -9.02
CA LEU A 310 12.48 -15.22 -9.57
C LEU A 310 12.52 -14.53 -10.93
N ASN A 311 11.62 -14.87 -11.87
CA ASN A 311 11.55 -14.21 -13.18
C ASN A 311 11.23 -12.73 -13.08
N LEU A 312 10.25 -12.33 -12.26
CA LEU A 312 9.92 -10.94 -12.07
C LEU A 312 11.07 -10.17 -11.41
N TYR A 313 11.72 -10.78 -10.42
CA TYR A 313 12.88 -10.20 -9.76
C TYR A 313 14.04 -9.98 -10.76
N ALA A 314 14.33 -10.98 -11.59
CA ALA A 314 15.34 -10.85 -12.65
C ALA A 314 14.99 -9.74 -13.65
N ALA A 315 13.72 -9.60 -14.04
CA ALA A 315 13.27 -8.53 -14.93
C ALA A 315 13.44 -7.13 -14.31
N LEU A 316 13.12 -6.96 -13.05
CA LEU A 316 13.32 -5.67 -12.33
C LEU A 316 14.80 -5.36 -12.14
N LEU A 317 15.63 -6.35 -11.86
CA LEU A 317 17.08 -6.19 -11.78
C LEU A 317 17.68 -5.74 -13.13
N GLN A 318 17.22 -6.36 -14.24
CA GLN A 318 17.64 -5.94 -15.58
C GLN A 318 17.23 -4.49 -15.90
N HIS A 319 16.01 -4.10 -15.51
CA HIS A 319 15.53 -2.73 -15.69
C HIS A 319 16.37 -1.71 -14.90
N ASN A 320 16.84 -2.11 -13.72
CA ASN A 320 17.72 -1.29 -12.87
C ASN A 320 19.21 -1.45 -13.19
N GLU A 321 19.55 -2.08 -14.31
CA GLU A 321 20.92 -2.30 -14.76
C GLU A 321 21.79 -3.14 -13.78
N GLN A 322 21.16 -3.88 -12.89
CA GLN A 322 21.80 -4.82 -11.96
C GLN A 322 22.05 -6.16 -12.64
N PHE A 323 22.81 -6.15 -13.74
CA PHE A 323 22.93 -7.28 -14.67
C PHE A 323 23.54 -8.54 -14.04
N ALA A 324 24.55 -8.40 -13.18
CA ALA A 324 25.18 -9.53 -12.52
C ALA A 324 24.24 -10.28 -11.57
N GLU A 325 23.41 -9.53 -10.81
CA GLU A 325 22.38 -10.12 -9.94
C GLU A 325 21.27 -10.79 -10.77
N ALA A 326 20.81 -10.12 -11.84
CA ALA A 326 19.82 -10.68 -12.76
C ALA A 326 20.29 -12.01 -13.37
N GLU A 327 21.55 -12.08 -13.81
CA GLU A 327 22.14 -13.28 -14.37
C GLU A 327 22.19 -14.44 -13.36
N ALA A 328 22.61 -14.16 -12.11
CA ALA A 328 22.63 -15.14 -11.04
C ALA A 328 21.24 -15.73 -10.78
N VAL A 329 20.19 -14.88 -10.76
CA VAL A 329 18.81 -15.31 -10.59
C VAL A 329 18.32 -16.17 -11.76
N LEU A 330 18.58 -15.75 -13.00
CA LEU A 330 18.21 -16.51 -14.20
C LEU A 330 18.95 -17.86 -14.28
N LYS A 331 20.23 -17.90 -13.93
CA LYS A 331 21.00 -19.18 -13.87
C LYS A 331 20.44 -20.11 -12.79
N LYS A 332 19.93 -19.57 -11.67
CA LYS A 332 19.23 -20.37 -10.65
C LYS A 332 17.94 -20.99 -11.21
N ILE A 333 17.18 -20.25 -12.00
CA ILE A 333 15.97 -20.78 -12.66
C ILE A 333 16.38 -21.87 -13.66
N LEU A 334 17.38 -21.61 -14.48
CA LEU A 334 17.86 -22.57 -15.49
C LEU A 334 18.41 -23.87 -14.86
N ALA A 335 19.02 -23.79 -13.66
CA ALA A 335 19.44 -24.97 -12.90
C ALA A 335 18.27 -25.86 -12.46
N GLN A 336 17.10 -25.25 -12.18
CA GLN A 336 15.88 -25.99 -11.84
C GLN A 336 15.15 -26.50 -13.07
N GLN A 337 15.23 -25.77 -14.19
CA GLN A 337 14.58 -26.08 -15.47
C GLN A 337 15.58 -25.95 -16.61
N PRO A 338 16.48 -26.95 -16.84
CA PRO A 338 17.65 -26.84 -17.73
C PRO A 338 17.34 -26.54 -19.20
N ASN A 339 16.10 -26.74 -19.63
CA ASN A 339 15.66 -26.53 -21.02
C ASN A 339 14.55 -25.49 -21.14
N ASP A 340 14.40 -24.62 -20.14
CA ASP A 340 13.39 -23.56 -20.18
C ASP A 340 13.73 -22.49 -21.24
N PRO A 341 12.97 -22.42 -22.35
CA PRO A 341 13.28 -21.51 -23.45
C PRO A 341 13.18 -20.02 -23.02
N GLU A 342 12.25 -19.69 -22.12
CA GLU A 342 12.03 -18.31 -21.68
C GLU A 342 13.24 -17.80 -20.88
N THR A 343 13.74 -18.61 -19.96
CA THR A 343 14.95 -18.29 -19.19
C THR A 343 16.19 -18.18 -20.08
N MET A 344 16.36 -19.09 -21.05
CA MET A 344 17.47 -19.01 -22.00
C MET A 344 17.42 -17.74 -22.85
N ILE A 345 16.25 -17.35 -23.34
CA ILE A 345 16.08 -16.13 -24.12
C ILE A 345 16.32 -14.88 -23.24
N SER A 346 15.91 -14.92 -21.98
CA SER A 346 16.22 -13.84 -21.02
C SER A 346 17.73 -13.72 -20.76
N LEU A 347 18.43 -14.82 -20.59
CA LEU A 347 19.89 -14.84 -20.46
C LEU A 347 20.59 -14.36 -21.76
N ALA A 348 20.07 -14.71 -22.92
CA ALA A 348 20.60 -14.21 -24.19
C ALA A 348 20.47 -12.69 -24.30
N GLY A 349 19.28 -12.16 -23.98
CA GLY A 349 19.05 -10.71 -23.96
C GLY A 349 19.99 -9.98 -22.99
N LEU A 350 20.21 -10.56 -21.82
CA LEU A 350 21.14 -10.02 -20.81
C LEU A 350 22.59 -10.06 -21.28
N ALA A 351 23.02 -11.18 -21.88
CA ALA A 351 24.36 -11.33 -22.45
C ALA A 351 24.60 -10.29 -23.56
N TYR A 352 23.63 -10.03 -24.43
CA TYR A 352 23.73 -8.99 -25.45
C TYR A 352 23.88 -7.59 -24.85
N ARG A 353 23.13 -7.26 -23.81
CA ARG A 353 23.26 -5.98 -23.10
C ARG A 353 24.63 -5.79 -22.43
N GLN A 354 25.24 -6.88 -22.00
CA GLN A 354 26.60 -6.90 -21.43
C GLN A 354 27.70 -7.04 -22.50
N ASN A 355 27.34 -7.00 -23.78
CA ASN A 355 28.25 -7.20 -24.92
C ASN A 355 28.91 -8.58 -24.98
N HIS A 356 28.30 -9.61 -24.38
CA HIS A 356 28.72 -11.00 -24.43
C HIS A 356 28.00 -11.73 -25.57
N ILE A 357 28.26 -11.29 -26.83
CA ILE A 357 27.48 -11.67 -28.01
C ILE A 357 27.50 -13.20 -28.24
N SER A 358 28.67 -13.84 -28.17
CA SER A 358 28.79 -15.27 -28.37
C SER A 358 28.04 -16.13 -27.38
N GLU A 359 27.93 -15.66 -26.12
CA GLU A 359 27.13 -16.34 -25.09
C GLU A 359 25.63 -16.19 -25.39
N GLY A 360 25.20 -15.01 -25.78
CA GLY A 360 23.83 -14.76 -26.22
C GLY A 360 23.43 -15.65 -27.40
N ASP A 361 24.26 -15.70 -28.44
CA ASP A 361 24.02 -16.51 -29.63
C ASP A 361 23.93 -18.02 -29.30
N ASN A 362 24.68 -18.49 -28.32
CA ASN A 362 24.63 -19.88 -27.87
C ASN A 362 23.29 -20.23 -27.23
N TYR A 363 22.76 -19.36 -26.38
CA TYR A 363 21.41 -19.53 -25.80
C TYR A 363 20.35 -19.53 -26.92
N VAL A 364 20.39 -18.53 -27.80
CA VAL A 364 19.41 -18.40 -28.89
C VAL A 364 19.43 -19.63 -29.80
N SER A 365 20.62 -20.05 -30.27
CA SER A 365 20.75 -21.21 -31.16
C SER A 365 20.22 -22.48 -30.51
N THR A 366 20.33 -22.63 -29.20
CA THR A 366 19.80 -23.78 -28.46
C THR A 366 18.28 -23.79 -28.51
N VAL A 367 17.63 -22.64 -28.30
CA VAL A 367 16.15 -22.50 -28.34
C VAL A 367 15.64 -22.61 -29.79
N GLU A 368 16.34 -22.03 -30.77
CA GLU A 368 16.01 -22.14 -32.19
C GLU A 368 16.02 -23.61 -32.68
N ARG A 369 17.05 -24.38 -32.35
CA ARG A 369 17.11 -25.80 -32.68
C ARG A 369 15.96 -26.61 -32.09
N ALA A 370 15.42 -26.17 -30.94
CA ALA A 370 14.25 -26.78 -30.33
C ALA A 370 12.92 -26.30 -30.97
N GLY A 371 12.96 -25.35 -31.92
CA GLY A 371 11.76 -24.77 -32.55
C GLY A 371 10.82 -24.03 -31.62
N LYS A 372 11.36 -23.46 -30.54
CA LYS A 372 10.55 -22.91 -29.42
C LYS A 372 10.59 -21.39 -29.30
N ILE A 373 11.29 -20.69 -30.21
CA ILE A 373 11.32 -19.22 -30.16
C ILE A 373 10.02 -18.64 -30.71
N THR A 374 9.44 -17.75 -29.99
CA THR A 374 8.26 -16.98 -30.39
C THR A 374 8.66 -15.68 -31.08
N ARG A 375 7.72 -15.12 -31.84
CA ARG A 375 7.86 -13.82 -32.48
C ARG A 375 8.29 -12.73 -31.50
N ASP A 376 7.64 -12.66 -30.34
CA ASP A 376 7.92 -11.63 -29.34
C ASP A 376 9.30 -11.78 -28.71
N GLN A 377 9.80 -13.02 -28.58
CA GLN A 377 11.15 -13.27 -28.12
C GLN A 377 12.19 -12.77 -29.13
N TYR A 378 11.99 -12.99 -30.44
CA TYR A 378 12.87 -12.41 -31.45
C TYR A 378 12.87 -10.87 -31.40
N ALA A 379 11.70 -10.23 -31.25
CA ALA A 379 11.63 -8.79 -31.15
C ALA A 379 12.33 -8.24 -29.89
N ASN A 380 12.23 -8.93 -28.76
CA ASN A 380 12.91 -8.58 -27.52
C ASN A 380 14.44 -8.74 -27.63
N LEU A 381 14.92 -9.82 -28.25
CA LEU A 381 16.34 -10.01 -28.53
C LEU A 381 16.88 -8.91 -29.44
N ALA A 382 16.15 -8.57 -30.51
CA ALA A 382 16.49 -7.47 -31.40
C ALA A 382 16.57 -6.14 -30.66
N PHE A 383 15.62 -5.86 -29.76
CA PHE A 383 15.63 -4.64 -28.96
C PHE A 383 16.85 -4.58 -28.03
N ASN A 384 17.18 -5.67 -27.33
CA ASN A 384 18.36 -5.72 -26.46
C ASN A 384 19.67 -5.49 -27.27
N LEU A 385 19.76 -6.03 -28.46
CA LEU A 385 20.91 -5.81 -29.36
C LEU A 385 20.96 -4.35 -29.86
N LEU A 386 19.81 -3.74 -30.20
CA LEU A 386 19.74 -2.35 -30.60
C LEU A 386 20.23 -1.42 -29.48
N VAL A 387 19.79 -1.66 -28.25
CA VAL A 387 20.25 -0.92 -27.06
C VAL A 387 21.75 -1.13 -26.81
N ALA A 388 22.28 -2.31 -27.09
CA ALA A 388 23.72 -2.62 -27.00
C ALA A 388 24.52 -2.11 -28.21
N ASP A 389 23.93 -1.34 -29.11
CA ASP A 389 24.53 -0.79 -30.34
C ASP A 389 25.01 -1.87 -31.35
N LYS A 390 24.45 -3.07 -31.25
CA LYS A 390 24.66 -4.20 -32.19
C LYS A 390 23.60 -4.16 -33.29
N ASN A 391 23.62 -3.08 -34.07
CA ASN A 391 22.54 -2.72 -34.96
C ASN A 391 22.35 -3.70 -36.13
N LYS A 392 23.41 -4.33 -36.64
CA LYS A 392 23.32 -5.32 -37.70
C LYS A 392 22.63 -6.60 -37.22
N GLU A 393 23.02 -7.07 -36.03
CA GLU A 393 22.44 -8.25 -35.40
C GLU A 393 21.01 -7.99 -34.99
N ALA A 394 20.70 -6.78 -34.49
CA ALA A 394 19.34 -6.34 -34.17
C ALA A 394 18.42 -6.41 -35.41
N ALA A 395 18.91 -5.93 -36.57
CA ALA A 395 18.14 -5.98 -37.81
C ALA A 395 17.78 -7.41 -38.21
N VAL A 396 18.68 -8.37 -38.04
CA VAL A 396 18.42 -9.80 -38.35
C VAL A 396 17.27 -10.33 -37.48
N TYR A 397 17.27 -10.08 -36.19
CA TYR A 397 16.23 -10.60 -35.30
C TYR A 397 14.89 -9.85 -35.48
N TYR A 398 14.89 -8.53 -35.77
CA TYR A 398 13.66 -7.85 -36.17
C TYR A 398 13.07 -8.43 -37.45
N GLN A 399 13.88 -8.75 -38.46
CA GLN A 399 13.40 -9.40 -39.66
C GLN A 399 12.75 -10.76 -39.37
N LYS A 400 13.38 -11.62 -38.54
CA LYS A 400 12.79 -12.91 -38.10
C LYS A 400 11.44 -12.71 -37.38
N ALA A 401 11.36 -11.71 -36.52
CA ALA A 401 10.09 -11.37 -35.83
C ALA A 401 9.00 -10.93 -36.80
N LEU A 402 9.36 -10.09 -37.78
CA LEU A 402 8.44 -9.54 -38.77
C LEU A 402 8.00 -10.58 -39.82
N GLU A 403 8.83 -11.57 -40.14
CA GLU A 403 8.46 -12.73 -40.95
C GLU A 403 7.37 -13.59 -40.30
N MET A 404 7.40 -13.71 -38.96
CA MET A 404 6.37 -14.47 -38.23
C MET A 404 5.05 -13.68 -38.15
N ALA A 405 5.11 -12.38 -37.79
CA ALA A 405 3.95 -11.49 -37.78
C ALA A 405 4.40 -10.02 -37.79
N PRO A 406 3.93 -9.22 -38.76
CA PRO A 406 4.31 -7.82 -38.88
C PRO A 406 3.68 -6.96 -37.76
N ARG A 407 4.50 -6.10 -37.12
CA ARG A 407 4.05 -5.06 -36.19
C ARG A 407 4.70 -3.73 -36.50
N ALA A 408 3.92 -2.65 -36.38
CA ALA A 408 4.35 -1.30 -36.69
C ALA A 408 5.61 -0.87 -35.91
N ILE A 409 5.65 -1.14 -34.60
CA ILE A 409 6.79 -0.77 -33.74
C ILE A 409 8.08 -1.51 -34.12
N ASP A 410 8.00 -2.77 -34.56
CA ASP A 410 9.19 -3.52 -34.93
C ASP A 410 9.76 -3.04 -36.27
N TYR A 411 8.90 -2.64 -37.21
CA TYR A 411 9.37 -1.95 -38.40
C TYR A 411 10.03 -0.61 -38.08
N TYR A 412 9.50 0.15 -37.11
CA TYR A 412 10.14 1.37 -36.65
C TYR A 412 11.54 1.10 -36.10
N ASN A 413 11.66 0.15 -35.16
CA ASN A 413 12.94 -0.22 -34.58
C ASN A 413 13.92 -0.83 -35.59
N LEU A 414 13.43 -1.59 -36.59
CA LEU A 414 14.23 -2.05 -37.72
C LEU A 414 14.77 -0.87 -38.53
N GLY A 415 13.93 0.16 -38.74
CA GLY A 415 14.34 1.42 -39.41
C GLY A 415 15.45 2.12 -38.61
N CYS A 416 15.35 2.18 -37.28
CA CYS A 416 16.41 2.71 -36.41
C CYS A 416 17.70 1.90 -36.54
N ALA A 417 17.64 0.57 -36.53
CA ALA A 417 18.79 -0.30 -36.67
C ALA A 417 19.53 -0.06 -38.03
N TYR A 418 18.78 0.06 -39.12
CA TYR A 418 19.35 0.38 -40.41
C TYR A 418 19.91 1.81 -40.50
N ALA A 419 19.23 2.80 -39.92
CA ALA A 419 19.72 4.16 -39.84
C ALA A 419 21.06 4.28 -39.13
N LYS A 420 21.23 3.59 -38.02
CA LYS A 420 22.49 3.53 -37.25
C LYS A 420 23.62 2.80 -37.99
N THR A 421 23.30 1.95 -38.94
CA THR A 421 24.31 1.31 -39.83
C THR A 421 24.51 2.08 -41.15
N ASN A 422 23.92 3.26 -41.33
CA ASN A 422 23.92 4.06 -42.50
C ASN A 422 23.29 3.38 -43.76
N ASP A 423 22.46 2.37 -43.57
CA ASP A 423 21.64 1.78 -44.62
C ASP A 423 20.38 2.55 -44.81
N THR A 424 20.51 3.76 -45.37
CA THR A 424 19.42 4.73 -45.55
C THR A 424 18.26 4.15 -46.36
N ALA A 425 18.53 3.32 -47.36
CA ALA A 425 17.48 2.78 -48.23
C ALA A 425 16.56 1.81 -47.46
N ASN A 426 17.12 0.86 -46.75
CA ASN A 426 16.35 -0.07 -45.96
C ASN A 426 15.73 0.58 -44.72
N ALA A 427 16.39 1.58 -44.13
CA ALA A 427 15.83 2.36 -43.03
C ALA A 427 14.51 3.04 -43.45
N ILE A 428 14.52 3.78 -44.52
CA ILE A 428 13.31 4.49 -45.03
C ILE A 428 12.21 3.50 -45.36
N LYS A 429 12.54 2.40 -46.07
CA LYS A 429 11.57 1.37 -46.43
C LYS A 429 10.91 0.74 -45.16
N ALA A 430 11.69 0.48 -44.12
CA ALA A 430 11.15 -0.06 -42.85
C ALA A 430 10.25 1.00 -42.17
N LEU A 431 10.67 2.24 -42.09
CA LEU A 431 9.87 3.34 -41.53
C LEU A 431 8.56 3.57 -42.28
N GLU A 432 8.55 3.49 -43.61
CA GLU A 432 7.33 3.54 -44.43
C GLU A 432 6.35 2.42 -44.09
N GLN A 433 6.84 1.19 -43.89
CA GLN A 433 6.00 0.06 -43.43
C GLN A 433 5.46 0.29 -42.04
N SER A 434 6.26 0.85 -41.12
CA SER A 434 5.82 1.22 -39.80
C SER A 434 4.65 2.18 -39.81
N VAL A 435 4.77 3.26 -40.61
CA VAL A 435 3.71 4.26 -40.81
C VAL A 435 2.46 3.63 -41.42
N LYS A 436 2.63 2.78 -42.45
CA LYS A 436 1.52 2.07 -43.11
C LYS A 436 0.75 1.18 -42.13
N LEU A 437 1.40 0.64 -41.14
CA LEU A 437 0.80 -0.17 -40.07
C LEU A 437 0.29 0.64 -38.88
N GLY A 438 0.32 1.97 -38.96
CA GLY A 438 -0.29 2.87 -37.99
C GLY A 438 0.63 3.49 -36.94
N TYR A 439 1.95 3.30 -37.03
CA TYR A 439 2.90 4.01 -36.12
C TYR A 439 3.21 5.39 -36.76
N ASN A 440 2.47 6.44 -36.31
CA ASN A 440 2.43 7.72 -36.98
C ASN A 440 2.79 8.93 -36.08
N SER A 441 3.51 8.71 -34.98
CA SER A 441 3.97 9.78 -34.07
C SER A 441 5.05 10.64 -34.75
N LYS A 442 4.68 11.79 -35.30
CA LYS A 442 5.60 12.74 -35.92
C LYS A 442 6.70 13.15 -34.93
N GLN A 443 6.34 13.47 -33.71
CA GLN A 443 7.28 13.86 -32.67
C GLN A 443 8.38 12.79 -32.45
N GLN A 444 8.00 11.49 -32.45
CA GLN A 444 8.96 10.40 -32.30
C GLN A 444 9.95 10.38 -33.46
N PHE A 445 9.47 10.42 -34.70
CA PHE A 445 10.33 10.41 -35.89
C PHE A 445 11.28 11.61 -35.95
N GLU A 446 10.82 12.81 -35.58
CA GLU A 446 11.61 14.03 -35.59
C GLU A 446 12.70 14.08 -34.53
N ASN A 447 12.43 13.52 -33.33
CA ASN A 447 13.29 13.67 -32.16
C ASN A 447 14.17 12.46 -31.87
N ASP A 448 13.89 11.30 -32.45
CA ASP A 448 14.66 10.08 -32.19
C ASP A 448 16.13 10.24 -32.65
N PRO A 449 17.11 10.12 -31.75
CA PRO A 449 18.52 10.24 -32.08
C PRO A 449 18.99 9.16 -33.06
N ASP A 450 18.36 7.99 -33.07
CA ASP A 450 18.71 6.87 -33.94
C ASP A 450 18.44 7.19 -35.44
N LEU A 451 17.53 8.13 -35.70
CA LEU A 451 17.16 8.58 -37.06
C LEU A 451 17.96 9.80 -37.54
N THR A 452 18.96 10.25 -36.77
CA THR A 452 19.73 11.47 -37.12
C THR A 452 20.36 11.41 -38.49
N SER A 453 20.87 10.26 -38.93
CA SER A 453 21.47 10.05 -40.24
C SER A 453 20.50 10.26 -41.42
N LEU A 454 19.18 10.12 -41.17
CA LEU A 454 18.14 10.25 -42.19
C LEU A 454 17.61 11.68 -42.36
N ARG A 455 17.86 12.60 -41.44
CA ARG A 455 17.24 13.95 -41.42
C ARG A 455 17.54 14.77 -42.66
N SER A 456 18.65 14.54 -43.33
CA SER A 456 19.01 15.23 -44.58
C SER A 456 18.38 14.58 -45.82
N ASP A 457 17.90 13.32 -45.75
CA ASP A 457 17.34 12.59 -46.90
C ASP A 457 15.94 13.12 -47.26
N ASN A 458 15.72 13.39 -48.55
CA ASN A 458 14.45 13.95 -49.02
C ASN A 458 13.27 12.97 -48.85
N ARG A 459 13.50 11.67 -48.95
CA ARG A 459 12.45 10.67 -48.78
C ARG A 459 11.97 10.63 -47.30
N PHE A 460 12.91 10.78 -46.35
CA PHE A 460 12.57 10.89 -44.96
C PHE A 460 11.77 12.16 -44.65
N LYS A 461 12.14 13.30 -45.27
CA LYS A 461 11.38 14.56 -45.13
C LYS A 461 9.97 14.43 -45.68
N GLU A 462 9.79 13.74 -46.82
CA GLU A 462 8.45 13.48 -47.36
C GLU A 462 7.64 12.54 -46.44
N LEU A 463 8.27 11.51 -45.88
CA LEU A 463 7.63 10.64 -44.91
C LEU A 463 7.11 11.43 -43.69
N LEU A 464 7.91 12.36 -43.14
CA LEU A 464 7.51 13.21 -42.01
C LEU A 464 6.28 14.07 -42.30
N LYS A 465 6.04 14.47 -43.58
CA LYS A 465 4.84 15.23 -43.94
C LYS A 465 3.55 14.41 -43.87
N THR A 466 3.67 13.08 -43.93
CA THR A 466 2.52 12.16 -43.87
C THR A 466 2.08 11.83 -42.44
N LEU A 467 2.91 12.19 -41.44
CA LEU A 467 2.69 11.89 -40.03
C LEU A 467 1.82 12.96 -39.36
N LYS A 468 1.14 12.54 -38.28
CA LYS A 468 0.26 13.39 -37.47
C LYS A 468 0.93 13.87 -36.21
#